data_ed9a558ba25feda2ea167f59e0c7883f
#
_entry.id   ed9a558ba25feda2ea167f59e0c7883f
#
_cell.length_a   1.000
_cell.length_b   1.000
_cell.length_c   1.000
_cell.angle_alpha   90.00
_cell.angle_beta   90.00
_cell.angle_gamma   90.00
#
_symmetry.space_group_name_H-M   'P 1'
#
loop_
_entity.id
_entity.type
_entity.pdbx_description
1 polymer ?
#
loop_
_entity_poly.entity_id
_entity_poly.type
_entity_poly.pdbx_seq_one_letter_code
_entity_poly.pdbx_strand_id
1 'polypeptide(L)'
;MIYKVKAKIIEERIGEFYRKLADGTVAKQRPDGEEITASMKRAVLTAPGVAEWYEKCFCPTPLQHERRTQYDSYFTDVTTKEAEGYGEIKGESLWDYMASKAGTTGHAEPSGAANRSQPEGSHTNRTSAPAGSGR
;
A
#
# COMPACT_ATOMS: atom_id res chain seq x y z
N MET A 1 -11.55 15.17 -13.38
CA MET A 1 -11.99 13.94 -14.05
C MET A 1 -11.77 12.75 -13.10
N ILE A 2 -12.76 11.89 -13.01
CA ILE A 2 -12.66 10.69 -12.17
C ILE A 2 -12.44 9.50 -13.08
N TYR A 3 -11.50 8.62 -12.68
CA TYR A 3 -11.16 7.42 -13.44
C TYR A 3 -11.35 6.20 -12.57
N LYS A 4 -11.83 5.12 -13.19
CA LYS A 4 -11.72 3.78 -12.60
C LYS A 4 -10.40 3.20 -13.05
N VAL A 5 -9.56 2.82 -12.11
CA VAL A 5 -8.20 2.37 -12.36
C VAL A 5 -8.10 0.89 -12.04
N LYS A 6 -7.38 0.16 -12.89
CA LYS A 6 -7.09 -1.26 -12.67
C LYS A 6 -5.61 -1.48 -12.92
N ALA A 7 -4.95 -2.23 -12.04
CA ALA A 7 -3.51 -2.42 -12.12
C ALA A 7 -3.09 -3.74 -11.48
N LYS A 8 -1.96 -4.27 -11.92
CA LYS A 8 -1.36 -5.45 -11.31
C LYS A 8 -0.32 -5.01 -10.29
N ILE A 9 -0.31 -5.68 -9.15
CA ILE A 9 0.57 -5.36 -8.04
C ILE A 9 1.97 -5.93 -8.30
N ILE A 10 3.00 -5.12 -8.07
CA ILE A 10 4.38 -5.63 -8.01
C ILE A 10 4.60 -6.11 -6.57
N GLU A 11 4.49 -7.42 -6.38
CA GLU A 11 4.40 -8.02 -5.04
C GLU A 11 5.60 -7.70 -4.16
N GLU A 12 6.80 -7.70 -4.75
CA GLU A 12 8.01 -7.47 -3.97
C GLU A 12 8.22 -6.01 -3.60
N ARG A 13 7.41 -5.09 -4.14
CA ARG A 13 7.56 -3.66 -3.87
C ARG A 13 6.37 -3.05 -3.13
N ILE A 14 5.24 -3.73 -3.11
CA ILE A 14 4.01 -3.12 -2.59
C ILE A 14 4.09 -2.78 -1.10
N GLY A 15 4.87 -3.54 -0.34
CA GLY A 15 5.05 -3.24 1.08
C GLY A 15 5.77 -1.91 1.32
N GLU A 16 6.72 -1.58 0.44
CA GLU A 16 7.41 -0.28 0.49
C GLU A 16 6.40 0.87 0.28
N PHE A 17 5.48 0.68 -0.67
CA PHE A 17 4.45 1.68 -0.94
C PHE A 17 3.58 1.91 0.29
N TYR A 18 3.17 0.82 0.94
CA TYR A 18 2.38 0.93 2.16
C TYR A 18 3.09 1.78 3.20
N ARG A 19 4.39 1.56 3.41
CA ARG A 19 5.13 2.31 4.42
C ARG A 19 5.12 3.81 4.12
N LYS A 20 5.29 4.18 2.85
CA LYS A 20 5.27 5.59 2.45
C LYS A 20 3.87 6.19 2.57
N LEU A 21 2.84 5.39 2.33
CA LEU A 21 1.46 5.85 2.50
C LEU A 21 1.14 6.03 3.98
N ALA A 22 1.53 5.06 4.79
CA ALA A 22 1.17 5.06 6.22
C ALA A 22 1.92 6.14 7.01
N ASP A 23 3.15 6.46 6.61
CA ASP A 23 3.94 7.44 7.36
C ASP A 23 3.72 8.89 6.89
N GLY A 24 2.86 9.10 5.89
CA GLY A 24 2.52 10.44 5.42
C GLY A 24 3.43 10.98 4.33
N THR A 25 4.45 10.22 3.91
CA THR A 25 5.37 10.68 2.87
C THR A 25 4.64 10.97 1.58
N VAL A 26 3.76 10.05 1.15
CA VAL A 26 3.00 10.22 -0.10
C VAL A 26 2.02 11.38 0.05
N ALA A 27 1.35 11.49 1.20
CA ALA A 27 0.34 12.54 1.40
C ALA A 27 0.94 13.94 1.29
N LYS A 28 2.22 14.10 1.53
CA LYS A 28 2.89 15.40 1.41
C LYS A 28 3.19 15.79 -0.04
N GLN A 29 3.14 14.85 -0.95
CA GLN A 29 3.42 15.12 -2.36
C GLN A 29 2.35 16.06 -2.94
N ARG A 30 2.77 17.04 -3.72
CA ARG A 30 1.85 17.98 -4.36
C ARG A 30 1.88 17.76 -5.87
N PRO A 31 0.73 17.90 -6.51
CA PRO A 31 -0.58 18.29 -5.95
C PRO A 31 -1.45 17.11 -5.54
N ASP A 32 -1.03 15.87 -5.77
CA ASP A 32 -1.90 14.71 -5.79
C ASP A 32 -1.70 13.73 -4.63
N GLY A 33 -0.79 14.02 -3.69
CA GLY A 33 -0.46 13.04 -2.65
C GLY A 33 -1.63 12.64 -1.77
N GLU A 34 -2.50 13.58 -1.43
CA GLU A 34 -3.67 13.26 -0.61
C GLU A 34 -4.66 12.40 -1.35
N GLU A 35 -4.86 12.66 -2.65
CA GLU A 35 -5.77 11.84 -3.44
C GLU A 35 -5.20 10.44 -3.65
N ILE A 36 -3.88 10.32 -3.88
CA ILE A 36 -3.24 9.01 -3.97
C ILE A 36 -3.50 8.21 -2.69
N THR A 37 -3.25 8.84 -1.53
CA THR A 37 -3.43 8.18 -0.25
C THR A 37 -4.89 7.75 -0.05
N ALA A 38 -5.83 8.65 -0.33
CA ALA A 38 -7.26 8.34 -0.20
C ALA A 38 -7.67 7.22 -1.15
N SER A 39 -7.15 7.25 -2.38
CA SER A 39 -7.44 6.22 -3.37
C SER A 39 -6.98 4.85 -2.91
N MET A 40 -5.78 4.78 -2.33
CA MET A 40 -5.25 3.52 -1.85
C MET A 40 -6.07 2.97 -0.68
N LYS A 41 -6.64 3.87 0.16
CA LYS A 41 -7.52 3.43 1.24
C LYS A 41 -8.86 2.90 0.74
N ARG A 42 -9.30 3.35 -0.44
CA ARG A 42 -10.55 2.88 -1.05
C ARG A 42 -10.34 1.64 -1.92
N ALA A 43 -9.12 1.41 -2.36
CA ALA A 43 -8.82 0.38 -3.36
C ALA A 43 -9.08 -1.02 -2.82
N VAL A 44 -9.45 -1.92 -3.73
CA VAL A 44 -9.74 -3.31 -3.40
C VAL A 44 -9.00 -4.24 -4.35
N LEU A 45 -8.84 -5.48 -3.91
CA LEU A 45 -8.38 -6.56 -4.78
C LEU A 45 -9.61 -7.22 -5.42
N THR A 46 -9.65 -7.22 -6.75
CA THR A 46 -10.76 -7.85 -7.47
C THR A 46 -10.38 -9.23 -8.00
N ALA A 47 -9.07 -9.55 -7.98
CA ALA A 47 -8.54 -10.86 -8.32
C ALA A 47 -7.16 -10.96 -7.67
N PRO A 48 -6.56 -12.14 -7.57
CA PRO A 48 -5.21 -12.26 -7.01
C PRO A 48 -4.23 -11.34 -7.73
N GLY A 49 -3.56 -10.45 -6.97
CA GLY A 49 -2.59 -9.54 -7.53
C GLY A 49 -3.14 -8.40 -8.36
N VAL A 50 -4.46 -8.22 -8.41
CA VAL A 50 -5.10 -7.17 -9.21
C VAL A 50 -5.84 -6.21 -8.30
N ALA A 51 -5.50 -4.93 -8.39
CA ALA A 51 -6.13 -3.87 -7.61
C ALA A 51 -6.99 -2.99 -8.50
N GLU A 52 -8.11 -2.50 -7.95
CA GLU A 52 -8.97 -1.55 -8.65
C GLU A 52 -9.42 -0.48 -7.67
N TRP A 53 -9.53 0.74 -8.18
CA TRP A 53 -9.99 1.88 -7.38
C TRP A 53 -10.51 2.98 -8.29
N TYR A 54 -11.18 3.98 -7.67
CA TYR A 54 -11.55 5.22 -8.34
C TYR A 54 -10.63 6.33 -7.85
N GLU A 55 -10.21 7.19 -8.78
CA GLU A 55 -9.30 8.28 -8.45
C GLU A 55 -9.63 9.52 -9.25
N LYS A 56 -9.58 10.68 -8.59
CA LYS A 56 -9.78 11.96 -9.24
C LYS A 56 -8.43 12.51 -9.69
N CYS A 57 -8.34 12.94 -10.95
CA CYS A 57 -7.10 13.47 -11.51
C CYS A 57 -7.40 14.61 -12.45
N PHE A 58 -6.54 15.61 -12.45
CA PHE A 58 -6.65 16.77 -13.32
C PHE A 58 -5.51 16.85 -14.33
N CYS A 59 -4.72 15.81 -14.48
CA CYS A 59 -3.62 15.77 -15.44
C CYS A 59 -4.13 15.73 -16.88
N PRO A 60 -3.36 16.26 -17.84
CA PRO A 60 -3.73 16.16 -19.26
C PRO A 60 -3.87 14.72 -19.74
N THR A 61 -3.02 13.83 -19.25
CA THR A 61 -3.12 12.38 -19.49
C THR A 61 -3.55 11.72 -18.20
N PRO A 62 -4.47 10.75 -18.24
CA PRO A 62 -4.98 10.11 -17.01
C PRO A 62 -3.86 9.62 -16.09
N LEU A 63 -3.87 10.11 -14.86
CA LEU A 63 -2.93 9.75 -13.79
C LEU A 63 -1.46 9.99 -14.14
N GLN A 64 -1.17 10.89 -15.07
CA GLN A 64 0.20 11.08 -15.56
C GLN A 64 1.19 11.33 -14.42
N HIS A 65 0.90 12.29 -13.55
CA HIS A 65 1.79 12.63 -12.45
C HIS A 65 1.83 11.52 -11.39
N GLU A 66 0.65 10.99 -11.06
CA GLU A 66 0.53 9.89 -10.07
C GLU A 66 1.30 8.66 -10.51
N ARG A 67 1.20 8.30 -11.79
CA ARG A 67 1.91 7.14 -12.32
C ARG A 67 3.42 7.36 -12.27
N ARG A 68 3.87 8.52 -12.75
CA ARG A 68 5.30 8.81 -12.84
C ARG A 68 5.96 8.86 -11.46
N THR A 69 5.24 9.41 -10.48
CA THR A 69 5.83 9.63 -9.16
C THR A 69 5.67 8.43 -8.23
N GLN A 70 4.60 7.65 -8.39
CA GLN A 70 4.30 6.57 -7.46
C GLN A 70 3.90 5.27 -8.15
N TYR A 71 2.80 5.27 -8.92
CA TYR A 71 2.16 4.02 -9.32
C TYR A 71 3.04 3.13 -10.19
N ASP A 72 3.82 3.68 -11.11
CA ASP A 72 4.63 2.88 -12.02
C ASP A 72 5.77 2.14 -11.29
N SER A 73 6.08 2.55 -10.05
CA SER A 73 7.06 1.84 -9.22
C SER A 73 6.46 0.64 -8.50
N TYR A 74 5.14 0.60 -8.34
CA TYR A 74 4.48 -0.41 -7.49
C TYR A 74 3.43 -1.23 -8.22
N PHE A 75 3.05 -0.82 -9.42
CA PHE A 75 2.05 -1.51 -10.24
C PHE A 75 2.51 -1.61 -11.69
N THR A 76 2.00 -2.64 -12.37
CA THR A 76 2.16 -2.78 -13.83
C THR A 76 0.77 -2.85 -14.46
N ASP A 77 0.73 -2.71 -15.79
CA ASP A 77 -0.53 -2.84 -16.56
C ASP A 77 -1.61 -1.91 -16.01
N VAL A 78 -1.24 -0.67 -15.70
CA VAL A 78 -2.19 0.32 -15.19
C VAL A 78 -3.09 0.76 -16.33
N THR A 79 -4.39 0.56 -16.16
CA THR A 79 -5.40 1.02 -17.13
C THR A 79 -6.38 1.93 -16.44
N THR A 80 -6.92 2.90 -17.19
CA THR A 80 -7.85 3.88 -16.68
C THR A 80 -9.08 3.94 -17.59
N LYS A 81 -10.24 4.22 -16.98
CA LYS A 81 -11.48 4.41 -17.68
C LYS A 81 -12.22 5.55 -17.02
N GLU A 82 -12.69 6.52 -17.82
CA GLU A 82 -13.44 7.65 -17.27
C GLU A 82 -14.70 7.17 -16.56
N ALA A 83 -15.02 7.82 -15.45
CA ALA A 83 -16.19 7.53 -14.65
C ALA A 83 -16.88 8.84 -14.26
N GLU A 84 -18.19 8.77 -13.97
CA GLU A 84 -18.95 9.96 -13.61
C GLU A 84 -18.79 10.32 -12.13
N GLY A 85 -18.34 9.37 -11.31
CA GLY A 85 -18.13 9.58 -9.89
C GLY A 85 -17.45 8.39 -9.26
N TYR A 86 -17.25 8.48 -7.96
CA TYR A 86 -16.70 7.37 -7.20
C TYR A 86 -17.78 6.29 -7.05
N GLY A 87 -17.49 5.10 -7.53
CA GLY A 87 -18.39 3.97 -7.40
C GLY A 87 -17.89 3.01 -6.34
N GLU A 88 -18.70 2.02 -6.03
CA GLU A 88 -18.31 0.96 -5.12
C GLU A 88 -17.74 -0.21 -5.90
N ILE A 89 -16.59 -0.72 -5.46
CA ILE A 89 -15.98 -1.93 -6.03
C ILE A 89 -15.87 -2.93 -4.90
N LYS A 90 -16.39 -4.13 -5.10
CA LYS A 90 -16.35 -5.16 -4.06
C LYS A 90 -15.04 -5.93 -4.15
N GLY A 91 -14.47 -6.22 -3.00
CA GLY A 91 -13.24 -6.97 -2.93
C GLY A 91 -12.56 -6.78 -1.60
N GLU A 92 -11.46 -7.47 -1.41
CA GLU A 92 -10.63 -7.36 -0.22
C GLU A 92 -9.89 -6.02 -0.22
N SER A 93 -9.71 -5.43 0.95
CA SER A 93 -9.02 -4.13 1.08
C SER A 93 -7.58 -4.22 0.57
N LEU A 94 -7.22 -3.37 -0.40
CA LEU A 94 -5.84 -3.28 -0.83
C LEU A 94 -4.96 -2.76 0.30
N TRP A 95 -5.45 -1.80 1.08
CA TRP A 95 -4.69 -1.22 2.19
C TRP A 95 -4.25 -2.32 3.18
N ASP A 96 -5.19 -3.20 3.54
CA ASP A 96 -4.88 -4.29 4.47
C ASP A 96 -3.91 -5.30 3.85
N TYR A 97 -4.07 -5.58 2.56
CA TYR A 97 -3.15 -6.47 1.86
C TYR A 97 -1.73 -5.90 1.86
N MET A 98 -1.60 -4.61 1.53
CA MET A 98 -0.29 -3.95 1.53
C MET A 98 0.33 -3.95 2.93
N ALA A 99 -0.48 -3.73 3.96
CA ALA A 99 0.00 -3.74 5.33
C ALA A 99 0.59 -5.09 5.70
N SER A 100 -0.05 -6.17 5.26
CA SER A 100 0.46 -7.52 5.54
C SER A 100 1.80 -7.76 4.85
N LYS A 101 1.97 -7.22 3.64
CA LYS A 101 3.24 -7.35 2.92
C LYS A 101 4.34 -6.55 3.60
N ALA A 102 4.02 -5.36 4.10
CA ALA A 102 4.99 -4.53 4.81
C ALA A 102 5.44 -5.22 6.11
N GLY A 103 4.51 -5.88 6.78
CA GLY A 103 4.84 -6.61 8.01
C GLY A 103 5.76 -7.79 7.77
N THR A 104 5.63 -8.47 6.64
CA THR A 104 6.49 -9.62 6.35
C THR A 104 7.90 -9.21 5.96
N THR A 105 8.09 -8.00 5.50
CA THR A 105 9.43 -7.54 5.10
C THR A 105 10.12 -6.79 6.22
N GLY A 106 9.38 -6.39 7.17
CA GLY A 106 9.92 -5.59 8.22
C GLY A 106 10.62 -6.36 9.24
N HIS A 107 10.83 -6.34 9.56
CA HIS A 107 11.21 -6.80 10.62
C HIS A 107 10.38 -6.45 11.64
N ALA A 108 9.79 -6.60 12.01
CA ALA A 108 9.02 -6.50 12.72
C ALA A 108 8.21 -5.76 13.12
N GLU A 109 7.57 -5.54 13.34
CA GLU A 109 6.75 -5.07 13.74
C GLU A 109 5.83 -4.73 13.84
N PRO A 110 5.43 -4.52 14.30
CA PRO A 110 4.43 -4.31 14.63
C PRO A 110 3.50 -4.05 14.65
N SER A 111 2.95 -3.91 14.71
CA SER A 111 2.10 -3.81 14.83
C SER A 111 1.43 -4.20 15.01
N GLY A 112 1.26 -4.32 15.32
CA GLY A 112 0.60 -4.81 15.42
C GLY A 112 0.59 -5.58 15.58
N ALA A 113 0.89 -5.56 15.70
CA ALA A 113 1.01 -6.36 15.69
C ALA A 113 1.36 -7.02 15.96
N ALA A 114 1.62 -6.95 16.14
CA ALA A 114 2.00 -7.70 16.30
C ALA A 114 2.44 -8.30 16.76
N ASN A 115 2.68 -8.22 17.05
CA ASN A 115 3.10 -9.01 17.49
C ASN A 115 3.63 -9.50 17.89
N ARG A 116 3.63 -9.48 18.17
CA ARG A 116 4.04 -10.17 18.73
C ARG A 116 4.72 -10.56 18.96
N SER A 117 4.99 -10.23 18.80
CA SER A 117 5.54 -10.91 19.01
C SER A 117 6.41 -11.31 19.43
N GLN A 118 6.73 -11.12 19.64
CA GLN A 118 7.32 -11.66 20.08
C GLN A 118 8.04 -12.06 20.51
N PRO A 119 8.27 -11.86 20.39
CA PRO A 119 8.72 -12.37 20.89
C PRO A 119 9.68 -12.75 21.30
N GLU A 120 10.05 -12.65 21.13
CA GLU A 120 10.60 -13.11 21.39
C GLU A 120 11.16 -13.34 21.48
N GLY A 121 11.68 -13.00 21.85
CA GLY A 121 11.75 -13.38 21.95
C GLY A 121 12.59 -13.37 22.04
N SER A 122 12.50 -13.18 22.05
CA SER A 122 12.89 -13.51 22.26
C SER A 122 13.78 -13.52 22.41
N HIS A 123 13.68 -13.47 21.82
CA HIS A 123 14.21 -13.79 22.09
C HIS A 123 14.95 -13.70 22.28
N THR A 124 14.61 -13.00 22.15
CA THR A 124 14.88 -13.25 22.58
C THR A 124 15.58 -13.27 22.77
N ASN A 125 15.69 -13.12 22.53
CA ASN A 125 16.03 -13.50 22.97
C ASN A 125 16.71 -13.46 23.23
N ARG A 126 16.51 -13.21 22.81
CA ARG A 126 16.65 -13.40 23.16
C ARG A 126 17.26 -13.38 23.48
N THR A 127 17.28 -12.63 23.20
CA THR A 127 17.43 -12.99 23.54
C THR A 127 18.03 -13.06 23.92
N SER A 128 18.14 -12.57 23.70
CA SER A 128 18.29 -13.02 24.08
C SER A 128 18.86 -13.13 24.62
N ALA A 129 18.94 -12.51 24.26
CA ALA A 129 18.97 -12.95 24.72
C ALA A 129 19.58 -13.05 25.26
N PRO A 130 19.90 -13.19 25.25
CA PRO A 130 20.08 -13.55 25.68
C PRO A 130 20.56 -13.63 26.22
N ALA A 131 20.48 -12.94 25.93
CA ALA A 131 20.37 -13.27 26.12
C ALA A 131 20.55 -13.29 26.52
N GLY A 132 20.80 -13.07 26.15
CA GLY A 132 20.26 -13.27 26.14
C GLY A 132 20.49 -13.08 26.59
N SER A 133 20.34 -12.96 26.51
CA SER A 133 20.13 -13.20 26.59
C SER A 133 20.14 -13.19 26.99
N GLY A 134 20.36 -12.71 26.83
CA GLY A 134 19.67 -12.97 26.90
C GLY A 134 19.64 -12.83 27.28
N ARG A 135 19.41 -12.98 27.39
CA ARG A 135 18.93 -13.12 27.38
C ARG A 135 18.87 -13.17 27.85
#